data_5e98fdf751932546448b18d2363441ad
#
_entry.id   5e98fdf751932546448b18d2363441ad
#
_cell.length_a   1.000
_cell.length_b   1.000
_cell.length_c   1.000
_cell.angle_alpha   90.00
_cell.angle_beta   90.00
_cell.angle_gamma   90.00
#
_symmetry.space_group_name_H-M   'P 1'
#
loop_
_entity.id
_entity.type
_entity.pdbx_description
1 polymer ?
#
loop_
_entity_poly.entity_id
_entity_poly.type
_entity_poly.pdbx_seq_one_letter_code
_entity_poly.pdbx_strand_id
1 'polypeptide(L)'
;PVVRYPISDKQELLERLAELQPVGGSMDLPAALDAVVEPLRTGPNPAKRIIVITDSQKRNWSLSRNRRWKHVAEALKRDLPSAAELIVRPLRTPERFSNLAVSDVRVGRRVVGTDRPVTIHVTVSNTGSAPTAPRGLVLRVDGKAIDRRPVGQVRPMTSEALRFSRHFDTPGAKVLAAELEVQDDLPADDVDHRVVRVLGELPVLVVDGLLAPGQMGASSRYLVAALAPESDSSGKGPSGRNYRREVLVRPHLVSPAELAEIGDLSAWPVVVLADVPMLPQPFAERLVAHVRDGAGLWVIPGRRSLPNYYNSWTLPTGRAVMPGRLSKRFSALDARVRLDVGSFSHPVLDLAADPEESDAAAGRIWSYWQIEVSEEDPDTRVCGRLDTHTPFLAERSLGKGAVLLTAFSLDARDSSLPQRNCFVPLVHEITYYLAAPRMPASNVPAGTEVVLPLGAVAAADAVPPAGQSLLVQTPAGDANARATVVTG
;
A
#
# COMPACT_ATOMS: atom_id res chain seq x y z
N PRO A 1 10.41 -31.05 2.67
CA PRO A 1 11.39 -31.92 2.04
C PRO A 1 10.69 -32.97 1.19
N VAL A 2 11.18 -33.17 -0.03
CA VAL A 2 10.69 -34.17 -0.96
C VAL A 2 10.98 -35.60 -0.45
N VAL A 3 12.14 -35.77 0.15
CA VAL A 3 12.58 -37.00 0.83
C VAL A 3 12.69 -36.68 2.31
N ARG A 4 11.88 -37.35 3.14
CA ARG A 4 11.88 -37.13 4.61
C ARG A 4 12.80 -38.13 5.36
N TYR A 5 13.12 -39.26 4.75
CA TYR A 5 13.90 -40.32 5.34
C TYR A 5 15.12 -40.64 4.48
N PRO A 6 16.24 -41.09 5.07
CA PRO A 6 17.39 -41.51 4.31
C PRO A 6 17.05 -42.62 3.32
N ILE A 7 17.46 -42.46 2.07
CA ILE A 7 17.34 -43.45 1.03
C ILE A 7 18.74 -44.05 0.78
N SER A 8 18.89 -45.36 0.90
CA SER A 8 20.12 -46.06 0.61
C SER A 8 20.20 -46.58 -0.81
N ASP A 9 19.05 -46.76 -1.45
CA ASP A 9 18.94 -47.18 -2.84
C ASP A 9 19.08 -46.01 -3.80
N LYS A 10 20.10 -46.06 -4.65
CA LYS A 10 20.36 -45.04 -5.66
C LYS A 10 19.26 -44.99 -6.71
N GLN A 11 18.67 -46.15 -7.05
CA GLN A 11 17.62 -46.21 -8.09
C GLN A 11 16.34 -45.54 -7.60
N GLU A 12 15.92 -45.83 -6.36
CA GLU A 12 14.77 -45.16 -5.72
C GLU A 12 14.97 -43.66 -5.65
N LEU A 13 16.18 -43.19 -5.31
CA LEU A 13 16.45 -41.75 -5.27
C LEU A 13 16.33 -41.10 -6.65
N LEU A 14 16.84 -41.77 -7.71
CA LEU A 14 16.73 -41.23 -9.07
C LEU A 14 15.28 -41.17 -9.56
N GLU A 15 14.48 -42.18 -9.23
CA GLU A 15 13.05 -42.20 -9.56
C GLU A 15 12.30 -41.07 -8.89
N ARG A 16 12.52 -40.83 -7.59
CA ARG A 16 11.93 -39.72 -6.87
C ARG A 16 12.39 -38.34 -7.38
N LEU A 17 13.64 -38.21 -7.79
CA LEU A 17 14.14 -36.99 -8.40
C LEU A 17 13.49 -36.72 -9.77
N ALA A 18 13.22 -37.78 -10.56
CA ALA A 18 12.58 -37.67 -11.84
C ALA A 18 11.09 -37.25 -11.75
N GLU A 19 10.45 -37.55 -10.62
CA GLU A 19 9.06 -37.12 -10.33
C GLU A 19 8.95 -35.64 -9.94
N LEU A 20 10.07 -34.95 -9.66
CA LEU A 20 10.05 -33.56 -9.26
C LEU A 20 9.59 -32.66 -10.41
N GLN A 21 8.54 -31.92 -10.16
CA GLN A 21 8.08 -30.86 -11.05
C GLN A 21 8.64 -29.51 -10.58
N PRO A 22 9.09 -28.66 -11.49
CA PRO A 22 9.44 -27.29 -11.16
C PRO A 22 8.26 -26.56 -10.51
N VAL A 23 8.43 -26.09 -9.29
CA VAL A 23 7.41 -25.30 -8.58
C VAL A 23 7.79 -23.83 -8.72
N GLY A 24 6.89 -23.03 -9.25
CA GLY A 24 7.10 -21.58 -9.31
C GLY A 24 7.33 -20.99 -7.92
N GLY A 25 8.17 -20.00 -7.81
CA GLY A 25 8.43 -19.27 -6.56
C GLY A 25 9.90 -19.06 -6.24
N SER A 26 10.18 -18.37 -5.12
CA SER A 26 11.53 -18.17 -4.63
C SER A 26 11.88 -19.22 -3.58
N MET A 27 13.11 -19.74 -3.64
CA MET A 27 13.67 -20.59 -2.59
C MET A 27 14.17 -19.73 -1.42
N ASP A 28 13.91 -20.17 -0.18
CA ASP A 28 14.52 -19.61 1.02
C ASP A 28 15.65 -20.56 1.46
N LEU A 29 16.88 -20.28 1.02
CA LEU A 29 18.03 -21.14 1.32
C LEU A 29 18.32 -21.25 2.83
N PRO A 30 18.27 -20.20 3.65
CA PRO A 30 18.36 -20.35 5.09
C PRO A 30 17.36 -21.35 5.69
N ALA A 31 16.09 -21.29 5.26
CA ALA A 31 15.08 -22.23 5.72
C ALA A 31 15.35 -23.68 5.25
N ALA A 32 15.83 -23.82 4.02
CA ALA A 32 16.22 -25.14 3.49
C ALA A 32 17.39 -25.74 4.27
N LEU A 33 18.39 -24.93 4.63
CA LEU A 33 19.54 -25.38 5.45
C LEU A 33 19.11 -25.71 6.88
N ASP A 34 18.21 -24.97 7.47
CA ASP A 34 17.65 -25.27 8.80
C ASP A 34 16.88 -26.60 8.78
N ALA A 35 16.13 -26.87 7.74
CA ALA A 35 15.35 -28.11 7.59
C ALA A 35 16.22 -29.40 7.42
N VAL A 36 17.48 -29.27 7.04
CA VAL A 36 18.37 -30.44 6.89
C VAL A 36 19.17 -30.76 8.17
N VAL A 37 19.13 -29.91 9.19
CA VAL A 37 19.86 -30.13 10.45
C VAL A 37 19.43 -31.44 11.12
N GLU A 38 18.13 -31.66 11.26
CA GLU A 38 17.59 -32.85 11.93
C GLU A 38 17.85 -34.14 11.17
N PRO A 39 17.63 -34.26 9.85
CA PRO A 39 18.07 -35.44 9.08
C PRO A 39 19.57 -35.73 9.16
N LEU A 40 20.40 -34.68 9.19
CA LEU A 40 21.84 -34.88 9.35
C LEU A 40 22.22 -35.36 10.76
N ARG A 41 21.54 -34.86 11.79
CA ARG A 41 21.75 -35.26 13.19
C ARG A 41 21.41 -36.73 13.42
N THR A 42 20.27 -37.19 12.88
CA THR A 42 19.75 -38.54 13.08
C THR A 42 20.37 -39.60 12.13
N GLY A 43 20.99 -39.17 11.04
CA GLY A 43 21.60 -40.07 10.07
C GLY A 43 22.76 -40.87 10.68
N PRO A 44 22.93 -42.16 10.27
CA PRO A 44 23.91 -43.05 10.89
C PRO A 44 25.38 -42.74 10.52
N ASN A 45 25.62 -42.07 9.39
CA ASN A 45 26.97 -41.81 8.89
C ASN A 45 27.66 -40.71 9.68
N PRO A 46 28.92 -40.91 10.12
CA PRO A 46 29.66 -39.89 10.86
C PRO A 46 30.05 -38.67 10.00
N ALA A 47 30.37 -38.89 8.73
CA ALA A 47 30.67 -37.81 7.79
C ALA A 47 29.37 -37.21 7.20
N LYS A 48 29.20 -35.93 7.38
CA LYS A 48 28.02 -35.19 6.90
C LYS A 48 28.39 -34.24 5.75
N ARG A 49 27.59 -34.25 4.71
CA ARG A 49 27.80 -33.36 3.56
C ARG A 49 26.47 -32.76 3.09
N ILE A 50 26.47 -31.47 2.91
CA ILE A 50 25.35 -30.70 2.34
C ILE A 50 25.80 -30.26 0.95
N ILE A 51 25.05 -30.61 -0.08
CA ILE A 51 25.29 -30.13 -1.45
C ILE A 51 24.16 -29.23 -1.84
N VAL A 52 24.48 -27.96 -2.08
CA VAL A 52 23.55 -26.97 -2.57
C VAL A 52 23.76 -26.82 -4.08
N ILE A 53 22.78 -27.24 -4.87
CA ILE A 53 22.74 -27.00 -6.32
C ILE A 53 21.89 -25.76 -6.55
N THR A 54 22.43 -24.73 -7.19
CA THR A 54 21.77 -23.42 -7.28
C THR A 54 22.08 -22.71 -8.60
N ASP A 55 21.13 -21.93 -9.07
CA ASP A 55 21.29 -20.97 -10.16
C ASP A 55 22.02 -19.68 -9.72
N SER A 56 22.40 -19.59 -8.45
CA SER A 56 23.09 -18.43 -7.83
C SER A 56 22.30 -17.13 -7.78
N GLN A 57 20.98 -17.17 -7.96
CA GLN A 57 20.15 -15.97 -7.87
C GLN A 57 20.21 -15.36 -6.46
N LYS A 58 20.59 -14.09 -6.38
CA LYS A 58 20.76 -13.34 -5.13
C LYS A 58 19.52 -13.41 -4.21
N ARG A 59 18.32 -13.46 -4.79
CA ARG A 59 17.03 -13.52 -4.07
C ARG A 59 16.95 -14.76 -3.18
N ASN A 60 17.40 -15.91 -3.68
CA ASN A 60 17.33 -17.19 -2.98
C ASN A 60 18.25 -17.24 -1.74
N TRP A 61 19.30 -16.44 -1.74
CA TRP A 61 20.29 -16.39 -0.66
C TRP A 61 19.88 -15.50 0.51
N SER A 62 18.92 -14.59 0.33
CA SER A 62 18.44 -13.67 1.38
C SER A 62 19.57 -13.01 2.19
N LEU A 63 20.62 -12.54 1.53
CA LEU A 63 21.88 -12.08 2.16
C LEU A 63 21.69 -10.90 3.13
N SER A 64 20.60 -10.14 3.00
CA SER A 64 20.26 -9.05 3.92
C SER A 64 19.77 -9.54 5.30
N ARG A 65 19.42 -10.82 5.44
CA ARG A 65 18.88 -11.41 6.68
C ARG A 65 19.99 -12.00 7.54
N ASN A 66 20.97 -11.22 7.95
CA ASN A 66 22.15 -11.66 8.71
C ASN A 66 21.84 -12.47 9.97
N ARG A 67 20.76 -12.12 10.71
CA ARG A 67 20.37 -12.86 11.93
C ARG A 67 19.99 -14.30 11.62
N ARG A 68 19.30 -14.53 10.51
CA ARG A 68 18.87 -15.87 10.10
C ARG A 68 20.05 -16.75 9.67
N TRP A 69 21.00 -16.18 8.94
CA TRP A 69 22.24 -16.86 8.59
C TRP A 69 23.09 -17.24 9.82
N LYS A 70 23.18 -16.35 10.82
CA LYS A 70 23.83 -16.66 12.08
C LYS A 70 23.15 -17.81 12.80
N HIS A 71 21.82 -17.79 12.89
CA HIS A 71 21.04 -18.88 13.51
C HIS A 71 21.31 -20.23 12.83
N VAL A 72 21.23 -20.31 11.52
CA VAL A 72 21.54 -21.56 10.76
C VAL A 72 22.95 -22.01 10.98
N ALA A 73 23.94 -21.10 10.95
CA ALA A 73 25.34 -21.47 11.20
C ALA A 73 25.58 -22.00 12.63
N GLU A 74 24.90 -21.42 13.62
CA GLU A 74 24.95 -21.88 15.01
C GLU A 74 24.28 -23.24 15.19
N ALA A 75 23.10 -23.46 14.54
CA ALA A 75 22.41 -24.74 14.56
C ALA A 75 23.26 -25.86 13.95
N LEU A 76 23.85 -25.61 12.78
CA LEU A 76 24.76 -26.59 12.13
C LEU A 76 25.99 -26.91 12.98
N LYS A 77 26.52 -25.92 13.74
CA LYS A 77 27.69 -26.16 14.63
C LYS A 77 27.30 -26.88 15.91
N ARG A 78 26.17 -26.57 16.51
CA ARG A 78 25.70 -27.06 17.80
C ARG A 78 25.14 -28.47 17.69
N ASP A 79 24.35 -28.73 16.67
CA ASP A 79 23.45 -29.89 16.61
C ASP A 79 24.06 -31.05 15.80
N LEU A 80 25.17 -30.81 15.09
CA LEU A 80 25.88 -31.87 14.35
C LEU A 80 27.10 -32.36 15.13
N PRO A 81 27.24 -33.69 15.30
CA PRO A 81 28.35 -34.29 16.06
C PRO A 81 29.71 -34.11 15.38
N SER A 82 29.73 -33.82 14.10
CA SER A 82 30.93 -33.48 13.32
C SER A 82 30.61 -32.33 12.37
N ALA A 83 31.59 -31.51 12.01
CA ALA A 83 31.39 -30.43 11.06
C ALA A 83 30.87 -30.96 9.71
N ALA A 84 29.70 -30.50 9.29
CA ALA A 84 29.17 -30.82 7.96
C ALA A 84 29.93 -30.05 6.89
N GLU A 85 30.37 -30.73 5.85
CA GLU A 85 30.93 -30.08 4.66
C GLU A 85 29.80 -29.47 3.83
N LEU A 86 29.86 -28.16 3.57
CA LEU A 86 28.95 -27.47 2.70
C LEU A 86 29.59 -27.24 1.32
N ILE A 87 29.03 -27.86 0.30
CA ILE A 87 29.46 -27.73 -1.09
C ILE A 87 28.41 -26.99 -1.86
N VAL A 88 28.79 -25.85 -2.45
CA VAL A 88 27.92 -25.11 -3.37
C VAL A 88 28.30 -25.47 -4.79
N ARG A 89 27.30 -25.90 -5.56
CA ARG A 89 27.44 -26.24 -6.99
C ARG A 89 26.58 -25.30 -7.81
N PRO A 90 27.16 -24.20 -8.32
CA PRO A 90 26.40 -23.31 -9.21
C PRO A 90 26.14 -24.02 -10.54
N LEU A 91 24.92 -23.93 -11.01
CA LEU A 91 24.56 -24.31 -12.38
C LEU A 91 25.25 -23.33 -13.35
N ARG A 92 25.82 -23.89 -14.41
CA ARG A 92 26.40 -23.06 -15.47
C ARG A 92 25.26 -22.39 -16.25
N THR A 93 25.23 -21.08 -16.28
CA THR A 93 24.41 -20.34 -17.24
C THR A 93 24.96 -20.50 -18.63
N PRO A 94 24.11 -20.62 -19.66
CA PRO A 94 24.57 -20.61 -21.06
C PRO A 94 25.38 -19.35 -21.37
N GLU A 95 26.44 -19.46 -22.17
CA GLU A 95 27.25 -18.29 -22.60
C GLU A 95 26.42 -17.30 -23.41
N ARG A 96 25.43 -17.80 -24.14
CA ARG A 96 24.42 -16.99 -24.86
C ARG A 96 23.07 -17.33 -24.28
N PHE A 97 22.46 -16.34 -23.70
CA PHE A 97 21.14 -16.42 -23.08
C PHE A 97 20.32 -15.21 -23.52
N SER A 98 19.19 -15.48 -24.13
CA SER A 98 18.23 -14.44 -24.54
C SER A 98 17.11 -14.39 -23.51
N ASN A 99 16.91 -13.26 -22.86
CA ASN A 99 15.80 -13.11 -21.92
C ASN A 99 15.32 -11.65 -21.83
N LEU A 100 14.05 -11.45 -22.12
CA LEU A 100 13.31 -10.24 -21.78
C LEU A 100 12.24 -10.58 -20.74
N ALA A 101 12.21 -9.86 -19.66
CA ALA A 101 11.27 -10.08 -18.58
C ALA A 101 10.35 -8.89 -18.38
N VAL A 102 9.09 -9.13 -18.02
CA VAL A 102 8.25 -8.11 -17.38
C VAL A 102 8.66 -8.04 -15.91
N SER A 103 9.53 -7.10 -15.58
CA SER A 103 10.14 -7.03 -14.24
C SER A 103 9.29 -6.31 -13.21
N ASP A 104 8.32 -5.51 -13.65
CA ASP A 104 7.43 -4.80 -12.75
C ASP A 104 6.18 -4.28 -13.47
N VAL A 105 5.03 -4.40 -12.78
CA VAL A 105 3.76 -3.78 -13.16
C VAL A 105 3.26 -2.95 -11.99
N ARG A 106 3.18 -1.64 -12.15
CA ARG A 106 2.73 -0.70 -11.10
C ARG A 106 1.56 0.13 -11.57
N VAL A 107 0.66 0.39 -10.64
CA VAL A 107 -0.42 1.35 -10.82
C VAL A 107 -0.01 2.66 -10.15
N GLY A 108 -0.08 3.77 -10.89
CA GLY A 108 0.42 5.08 -10.47
C GLY A 108 -0.34 5.71 -9.29
N ARG A 109 -1.35 5.03 -8.75
CA ARG A 109 -2.15 5.52 -7.61
C ARG A 109 -2.40 4.41 -6.61
N ARG A 110 -2.46 4.77 -5.32
CA ARG A 110 -2.78 3.86 -4.21
C ARG A 110 -4.25 3.48 -4.19
N VAL A 111 -5.12 4.42 -4.54
CA VAL A 111 -6.57 4.23 -4.64
C VAL A 111 -6.98 4.41 -6.10
N VAL A 112 -7.62 3.40 -6.63
CA VAL A 112 -8.15 3.37 -7.99
C VAL A 112 -9.67 3.36 -7.90
N GLY A 113 -10.32 4.29 -8.59
CA GLY A 113 -11.77 4.40 -8.65
C GLY A 113 -12.29 4.26 -10.08
N THR A 114 -13.62 4.26 -10.18
CA THR A 114 -14.33 4.34 -11.46
C THR A 114 -14.46 5.76 -12.01
N ASP A 115 -13.98 6.78 -11.27
CA ASP A 115 -14.20 8.19 -11.57
C ASP A 115 -13.22 8.77 -12.60
N ARG A 116 -12.04 8.16 -12.76
CA ARG A 116 -10.97 8.71 -13.60
C ARG A 116 -9.98 7.66 -14.07
N PRO A 117 -9.26 7.92 -15.19
CA PRO A 117 -8.24 7.01 -15.67
C PRO A 117 -7.05 6.94 -14.70
N VAL A 118 -6.41 5.79 -14.68
CA VAL A 118 -5.19 5.52 -13.93
C VAL A 118 -4.04 5.18 -14.88
N THR A 119 -2.84 5.64 -14.54
CA THR A 119 -1.63 5.29 -15.27
C THR A 119 -1.09 3.95 -14.75
N ILE A 120 -0.81 3.03 -15.67
CA ILE A 120 -0.17 1.75 -15.40
C ILE A 120 1.24 1.83 -15.97
N HIS A 121 2.24 1.58 -15.14
CA HIS A 121 3.64 1.53 -15.51
C HIS A 121 4.06 0.07 -15.64
N VAL A 122 4.67 -0.28 -16.76
CA VAL A 122 5.23 -1.61 -17.01
C VAL A 122 6.70 -1.45 -17.31
N THR A 123 7.55 -2.19 -16.62
CA THR A 123 9.00 -2.20 -16.86
C THR A 123 9.39 -3.51 -17.53
N VAL A 124 10.01 -3.41 -18.69
CA VAL A 124 10.60 -4.53 -19.43
C VAL A 124 12.10 -4.48 -19.24
N SER A 125 12.70 -5.58 -18.79
CA SER A 125 14.12 -5.67 -18.50
C SER A 125 14.77 -6.77 -19.36
N ASN A 126 15.95 -6.51 -19.90
CA ASN A 126 16.75 -7.53 -20.56
C ASN A 126 17.78 -8.09 -19.58
N THR A 127 17.57 -9.32 -19.16
CA THR A 127 18.51 -10.05 -18.30
C THR A 127 19.40 -11.01 -19.10
N GLY A 128 19.21 -11.06 -20.41
CA GLY A 128 20.00 -11.84 -21.34
C GLY A 128 21.36 -11.24 -21.69
N SER A 129 22.11 -11.95 -22.51
CA SER A 129 23.48 -11.58 -22.94
C SER A 129 23.53 -10.79 -24.28
N ALA A 130 22.40 -10.68 -24.99
CA ALA A 130 22.31 -10.01 -26.28
C ALA A 130 21.15 -8.98 -26.33
N PRO A 131 21.26 -7.92 -27.12
CA PRO A 131 20.15 -7.01 -27.36
C PRO A 131 18.98 -7.76 -28.02
N THR A 132 17.80 -7.65 -27.42
CA THR A 132 16.59 -8.37 -27.85
C THR A 132 15.43 -7.40 -28.04
N ALA A 133 14.60 -7.63 -29.05
CA ALA A 133 13.41 -6.85 -29.33
C ALA A 133 12.19 -7.80 -29.35
N PRO A 134 11.17 -7.58 -28.53
CA PRO A 134 9.92 -8.34 -28.61
C PRO A 134 9.07 -7.82 -29.78
N ARG A 135 8.04 -8.57 -30.17
CA ARG A 135 7.03 -8.13 -31.15
C ARG A 135 6.12 -7.04 -30.57
N GLY A 136 6.01 -6.97 -29.26
CA GLY A 136 5.21 -5.99 -28.53
C GLY A 136 4.99 -6.39 -27.09
N LEU A 137 4.36 -5.48 -26.34
CA LEU A 137 3.83 -5.70 -25.00
C LEU A 137 2.32 -5.55 -25.05
N VAL A 138 1.60 -6.57 -24.59
CA VAL A 138 0.14 -6.60 -24.49
C VAL A 138 -0.27 -6.40 -23.05
N LEU A 139 -1.13 -5.40 -22.78
CA LEU A 139 -1.77 -5.23 -21.49
C LEU A 139 -3.16 -5.89 -21.52
N ARG A 140 -3.42 -6.77 -20.55
CA ARG A 140 -4.72 -7.42 -20.37
C ARG A 140 -5.38 -7.00 -19.06
N VAL A 141 -6.70 -6.97 -19.06
CA VAL A 141 -7.54 -6.84 -17.84
C VAL A 141 -8.51 -7.99 -17.82
N ASP A 142 -8.53 -8.75 -16.74
CA ASP A 142 -9.38 -9.93 -16.56
C ASP A 142 -9.30 -10.90 -17.77
N GLY A 143 -8.07 -11.11 -18.27
CA GLY A 143 -7.76 -11.95 -19.43
C GLY A 143 -8.00 -11.30 -20.82
N LYS A 144 -8.74 -10.19 -20.91
CA LYS A 144 -9.04 -9.50 -22.15
C LYS A 144 -7.93 -8.50 -22.52
N ALA A 145 -7.37 -8.61 -23.72
CA ALA A 145 -6.42 -7.64 -24.25
C ALA A 145 -7.09 -6.26 -24.41
N ILE A 146 -6.46 -5.22 -23.85
CA ILE A 146 -7.01 -3.86 -23.83
C ILE A 146 -6.12 -2.85 -24.57
N ASP A 147 -4.81 -3.08 -24.59
CA ASP A 147 -3.85 -2.24 -25.28
C ASP A 147 -2.63 -3.06 -25.70
N ARG A 148 -1.97 -2.66 -26.78
CA ARG A 148 -0.74 -3.26 -27.28
C ARG A 148 0.21 -2.16 -27.70
N ARG A 149 1.46 -2.23 -27.21
CA ARG A 149 2.49 -1.23 -27.52
C ARG A 149 3.74 -1.88 -28.08
N PRO A 150 4.36 -1.27 -29.07
CA PRO A 150 5.68 -1.70 -29.51
C PRO A 150 6.69 -1.44 -28.38
N VAL A 151 7.64 -2.34 -28.27
CA VAL A 151 8.81 -2.21 -27.39
C VAL A 151 10.03 -2.18 -28.28
N GLY A 152 10.92 -1.23 -28.04
CA GLY A 152 12.16 -1.13 -28.80
C GLY A 152 13.13 -2.28 -28.49
N GLN A 153 14.32 -2.20 -29.10
CA GLN A 153 15.39 -3.13 -28.75
C GLN A 153 15.97 -2.78 -27.38
N VAL A 154 15.81 -3.69 -26.41
CA VAL A 154 16.36 -3.53 -25.07
C VAL A 154 17.76 -4.13 -25.01
N ARG A 155 18.74 -3.32 -24.58
CA ARG A 155 20.13 -3.76 -24.42
C ARG A 155 20.28 -4.67 -23.20
N PRO A 156 21.29 -5.56 -23.17
CA PRO A 156 21.60 -6.35 -21.99
C PRO A 156 21.74 -5.50 -20.74
N MET A 157 21.19 -5.98 -19.62
CA MET A 157 21.24 -5.33 -18.31
C MET A 157 20.60 -3.92 -18.26
N THR A 158 19.74 -3.60 -19.21
CA THR A 158 18.96 -2.35 -19.23
C THR A 158 17.47 -2.64 -19.18
N SER A 159 16.69 -1.60 -18.90
CA SER A 159 15.23 -1.68 -18.84
C SER A 159 14.58 -0.54 -19.61
N GLU A 160 13.40 -0.82 -20.14
CA GLU A 160 12.52 0.15 -20.79
C GLU A 160 11.21 0.25 -20.01
N ALA A 161 10.74 1.47 -19.75
CA ALA A 161 9.48 1.71 -19.03
C ALA A 161 8.39 2.18 -20.01
N LEU A 162 7.27 1.47 -20.01
CA LEU A 162 6.08 1.82 -20.79
C LEU A 162 4.97 2.32 -19.86
N ARG A 163 4.15 3.24 -20.38
CA ARG A 163 3.02 3.82 -19.65
C ARG A 163 1.74 3.58 -20.41
N PHE A 164 0.72 3.06 -19.73
CA PHE A 164 -0.62 2.88 -20.25
C PHE A 164 -1.59 3.74 -19.44
N SER A 165 -2.64 4.25 -20.08
CA SER A 165 -3.72 4.93 -19.39
C SER A 165 -4.98 4.07 -19.49
N ARG A 166 -5.64 3.79 -18.34
CA ARG A 166 -6.83 2.95 -18.32
C ARG A 166 -7.91 3.54 -17.41
N HIS A 167 -9.12 3.59 -17.93
CA HIS A 167 -10.34 3.86 -17.16
C HIS A 167 -11.03 2.53 -16.84
N PHE A 168 -11.45 2.35 -15.59
CA PHE A 168 -12.21 1.18 -15.14
C PHE A 168 -13.67 1.56 -14.96
N ASP A 169 -14.57 0.93 -15.71
CA ASP A 169 -15.99 1.28 -15.72
C ASP A 169 -16.78 0.58 -14.60
N THR A 170 -16.20 -0.46 -13.98
CA THR A 170 -16.87 -1.27 -12.94
C THR A 170 -15.96 -1.47 -11.73
N PRO A 171 -16.50 -1.33 -10.51
CA PRO A 171 -15.75 -1.63 -9.29
C PRO A 171 -15.45 -3.12 -9.16
N GLY A 172 -14.58 -3.46 -8.20
CA GLY A 172 -14.17 -4.82 -7.89
C GLY A 172 -12.69 -5.06 -8.08
N ALA A 173 -12.24 -6.29 -7.82
CA ALA A 173 -10.87 -6.71 -8.11
C ALA A 173 -10.70 -6.91 -9.62
N LYS A 174 -9.63 -6.37 -10.18
CA LYS A 174 -9.24 -6.52 -11.60
C LYS A 174 -7.85 -7.11 -11.67
N VAL A 175 -7.69 -8.13 -12.49
CA VAL A 175 -6.39 -8.74 -12.75
C VAL A 175 -5.77 -8.07 -13.98
N LEU A 176 -4.71 -7.32 -13.76
CA LEU A 176 -3.85 -6.82 -14.84
C LEU A 176 -2.82 -7.89 -15.17
N ALA A 177 -2.59 -8.15 -16.45
CA ALA A 177 -1.46 -8.94 -16.93
C ALA A 177 -0.73 -8.14 -18.02
N ALA A 178 0.57 -7.98 -17.85
CA ALA A 178 1.44 -7.45 -18.90
C ALA A 178 2.21 -8.61 -19.50
N GLU A 179 2.06 -8.84 -20.80
CA GLU A 179 2.58 -9.99 -21.53
C GLU A 179 3.48 -9.53 -22.66
N LEU A 180 4.73 -9.98 -22.67
CA LEU A 180 5.67 -9.78 -23.78
C LEU A 180 5.40 -10.80 -24.89
N GLU A 181 5.32 -10.33 -26.10
CA GLU A 181 5.29 -11.20 -27.29
C GLU A 181 6.72 -11.48 -27.76
N VAL A 182 7.42 -12.34 -27.06
CA VAL A 182 8.80 -12.71 -27.34
C VAL A 182 8.95 -14.24 -27.39
N GLN A 183 10.00 -14.72 -28.01
CA GLN A 183 10.46 -16.10 -27.93
C GLN A 183 11.90 -16.07 -27.44
N ASP A 184 12.10 -16.45 -26.21
CA ASP A 184 13.39 -16.45 -25.55
C ASP A 184 13.61 -17.71 -24.69
N ASP A 185 14.68 -17.72 -23.91
CA ASP A 185 15.11 -18.93 -23.17
C ASP A 185 14.37 -19.09 -21.85
N LEU A 186 13.56 -18.09 -21.37
CA LEU A 186 12.85 -18.14 -20.10
C LEU A 186 11.41 -17.59 -20.20
N PRO A 187 10.48 -18.30 -20.85
CA PRO A 187 9.10 -17.81 -21.04
C PRO A 187 8.31 -17.55 -19.74
N ALA A 188 8.83 -17.98 -18.59
CA ALA A 188 8.13 -17.86 -17.29
C ALA A 188 8.04 -16.42 -16.77
N ASP A 189 8.94 -15.51 -17.22
CA ASP A 189 8.95 -14.10 -16.82
C ASP A 189 8.54 -13.14 -17.93
N ASP A 190 8.02 -13.70 -19.04
CA ASP A 190 7.37 -12.91 -20.11
C ASP A 190 6.07 -12.27 -19.65
N VAL A 191 5.47 -12.72 -18.56
CA VAL A 191 4.20 -12.22 -18.05
C VAL A 191 4.31 -11.90 -16.56
N ASP A 192 3.89 -10.69 -16.19
CA ASP A 192 3.66 -10.34 -14.76
C ASP A 192 2.20 -9.94 -14.54
N HIS A 193 1.70 -10.31 -13.35
CA HIS A 193 0.33 -10.10 -12.95
C HIS A 193 0.23 -9.14 -11.77
N ARG A 194 -0.78 -8.27 -11.81
CA ARG A 194 -1.09 -7.36 -10.72
C ARG A 194 -2.59 -7.31 -10.47
N VAL A 195 -3.00 -7.51 -9.25
CA VAL A 195 -4.40 -7.28 -8.85
C VAL A 195 -4.57 -5.83 -8.44
N VAL A 196 -5.59 -5.19 -9.01
CA VAL A 196 -5.99 -3.81 -8.70
C VAL A 196 -7.40 -3.81 -8.18
N ARG A 197 -7.61 -3.27 -6.99
CA ARG A 197 -8.96 -3.08 -6.45
C ARG A 197 -9.50 -1.73 -6.94
N VAL A 198 -10.54 -1.79 -7.73
CA VAL A 198 -11.27 -0.61 -8.23
C VAL A 198 -12.44 -0.33 -7.30
N LEU A 199 -12.49 0.86 -6.74
CA LEU A 199 -13.58 1.30 -5.87
C LEU A 199 -14.68 1.97 -6.68
N GLY A 200 -15.94 1.67 -6.34
CA GLY A 200 -17.11 2.41 -6.84
C GLY A 200 -17.35 3.68 -6.02
N GLU A 201 -17.05 3.60 -4.72
CA GLU A 201 -17.16 4.73 -3.80
C GLU A 201 -16.15 4.62 -2.65
N LEU A 202 -15.80 5.76 -2.09
CA LEU A 202 -14.95 5.90 -0.91
C LEU A 202 -15.70 6.75 0.13
N PRO A 203 -16.40 6.14 1.09
CA PRO A 203 -17.09 6.87 2.13
C PRO A 203 -16.10 7.52 3.10
N VAL A 204 -16.34 8.79 3.44
CA VAL A 204 -15.53 9.59 4.37
C VAL A 204 -16.45 10.20 5.40
N LEU A 205 -16.23 9.88 6.68
CA LEU A 205 -16.96 10.52 7.78
C LEU A 205 -16.33 11.88 8.09
N VAL A 206 -17.08 12.97 7.96
CA VAL A 206 -16.62 14.32 8.26
C VAL A 206 -17.39 14.84 9.47
N VAL A 207 -16.70 14.98 10.60
CA VAL A 207 -17.26 15.58 11.81
C VAL A 207 -16.95 17.08 11.77
N ASP A 208 -17.96 17.91 11.69
CA ASP A 208 -17.81 19.38 11.68
C ASP A 208 -18.20 19.99 13.02
N GLY A 209 -17.23 20.63 13.70
CA GLY A 209 -17.43 21.26 14.99
C GLY A 209 -18.39 22.48 14.98
N LEU A 210 -18.68 23.06 13.82
CA LEU A 210 -19.60 24.19 13.66
C LEU A 210 -20.97 23.77 13.13
N LEU A 211 -21.13 22.52 12.74
CA LEU A 211 -22.40 22.05 12.21
C LEU A 211 -23.47 22.05 13.29
N ALA A 212 -24.55 22.81 13.03
CA ALA A 212 -25.79 22.62 13.74
C ALA A 212 -26.64 21.57 13.03
N PRO A 213 -27.48 20.78 13.72
CA PRO A 213 -28.32 19.77 13.11
C PRO A 213 -29.13 20.36 11.93
N GLY A 214 -28.97 19.78 10.74
CA GLY A 214 -29.66 20.21 9.50
C GLY A 214 -29.04 21.40 8.75
N GLN A 215 -27.83 21.85 9.13
CA GLN A 215 -27.11 22.92 8.42
C GLN A 215 -25.77 22.43 7.87
N MET A 216 -25.36 22.98 6.71
CA MET A 216 -23.97 22.79 6.23
C MET A 216 -23.01 23.57 7.12
N GLY A 217 -22.04 22.88 7.72
CA GLY A 217 -21.02 23.47 8.57
C GLY A 217 -20.08 24.40 7.81
N ALA A 218 -19.65 25.48 8.46
CA ALA A 218 -18.73 26.43 7.88
C ALA A 218 -17.28 25.90 7.81
N SER A 219 -16.86 25.04 8.77
CA SER A 219 -15.47 24.57 8.88
C SER A 219 -15.09 23.50 7.85
N SER A 220 -16.03 22.67 7.42
CA SER A 220 -15.82 21.62 6.43
C SER A 220 -16.30 21.95 5.03
N ARG A 221 -16.92 23.10 4.83
CA ARG A 221 -17.57 23.48 3.55
C ARG A 221 -16.65 23.32 2.33
N TYR A 222 -15.46 23.90 2.39
CA TYR A 222 -14.50 23.81 1.29
C TYR A 222 -13.94 22.40 1.12
N LEU A 223 -13.73 21.68 2.23
CA LEU A 223 -13.29 20.29 2.22
C LEU A 223 -14.33 19.40 1.53
N VAL A 224 -15.59 19.50 1.92
CA VAL A 224 -16.70 18.72 1.33
C VAL A 224 -16.87 19.05 -0.14
N ALA A 225 -16.83 20.33 -0.51
CA ALA A 225 -16.90 20.77 -1.90
C ALA A 225 -15.71 20.29 -2.75
N ALA A 226 -14.52 20.19 -2.15
CA ALA A 226 -13.35 19.64 -2.84
C ALA A 226 -13.44 18.12 -3.02
N LEU A 227 -13.93 17.39 -2.01
CA LEU A 227 -14.07 15.93 -2.07
C LEU A 227 -15.20 15.49 -3.00
N ALA A 228 -16.32 16.19 -2.98
CA ALA A 228 -17.50 15.89 -3.79
C ALA A 228 -18.08 17.20 -4.35
N PRO A 229 -17.48 17.76 -5.41
CA PRO A 229 -18.04 18.94 -6.04
C PRO A 229 -19.45 18.62 -6.53
N GLU A 230 -20.42 19.48 -6.17
CA GLU A 230 -21.79 19.37 -6.67
C GLU A 230 -21.73 19.39 -8.19
N SER A 231 -22.04 18.25 -8.80
CA SER A 231 -22.26 18.20 -10.24
C SER A 231 -23.59 18.89 -10.50
N ASP A 232 -23.57 20.11 -11.01
CA ASP A 232 -24.74 20.69 -11.63
C ASP A 232 -25.33 19.68 -12.61
N SER A 233 -26.45 19.09 -12.23
CA SER A 233 -27.13 18.01 -12.97
C SER A 233 -27.74 18.48 -14.31
N SER A 234 -27.41 19.71 -14.75
CA SER A 234 -27.93 20.34 -15.96
C SER A 234 -26.90 20.59 -17.06
N GLY A 235 -25.64 20.25 -16.86
CA GLY A 235 -24.60 20.42 -17.89
C GLY A 235 -24.70 19.36 -18.97
N LYS A 236 -25.39 19.64 -20.08
CA LYS A 236 -25.21 18.92 -21.34
C LYS A 236 -23.77 19.17 -21.82
N GLY A 237 -22.90 18.18 -21.74
CA GLY A 237 -21.59 18.27 -22.38
C GLY A 237 -21.71 18.48 -23.90
N PRO A 238 -20.63 18.89 -24.59
CA PRO A 238 -20.62 19.18 -26.03
C PRO A 238 -21.15 18.03 -26.92
N SER A 239 -21.25 16.81 -26.39
CA SER A 239 -21.72 15.61 -27.09
C SER A 239 -23.15 15.18 -26.73
N GLY A 240 -23.92 15.98 -25.97
CA GLY A 240 -25.30 15.66 -25.60
C GLY A 240 -25.50 14.47 -24.65
N ARG A 241 -24.43 13.85 -24.17
CA ARG A 241 -24.48 12.79 -23.18
C ARG A 241 -24.46 13.41 -21.77
N ASN A 242 -25.38 12.97 -20.90
CA ASN A 242 -25.35 13.28 -19.48
C ASN A 242 -24.13 12.58 -18.87
N TYR A 243 -23.00 13.27 -18.79
CA TYR A 243 -21.87 12.84 -17.97
C TYR A 243 -22.23 13.13 -16.52
N ARG A 244 -22.87 12.17 -15.85
CA ARG A 244 -22.77 12.07 -14.40
C ARG A 244 -21.29 11.79 -14.09
N ARG A 245 -20.56 12.80 -13.68
CA ARG A 245 -19.22 12.61 -13.13
C ARG A 245 -19.42 11.83 -11.83
N GLU A 246 -19.21 10.51 -11.88
CA GLU A 246 -19.21 9.70 -10.69
C GLU A 246 -18.03 10.14 -9.83
N VAL A 247 -18.32 10.81 -8.73
CA VAL A 247 -17.30 11.24 -7.77
C VAL A 247 -17.03 10.06 -6.85
N LEU A 248 -15.77 9.63 -6.76
CA LEU A 248 -15.37 8.47 -5.96
C LEU A 248 -15.61 8.71 -4.47
N VAL A 249 -15.20 9.88 -3.97
CA VAL A 249 -15.31 10.20 -2.54
C VAL A 249 -16.72 10.61 -2.17
N ARG A 250 -17.27 9.98 -1.13
CA ARG A 250 -18.59 10.27 -0.58
C ARG A 250 -18.46 10.81 0.85
N PRO A 251 -18.35 12.12 1.05
CA PRO A 251 -18.32 12.70 2.39
C PRO A 251 -19.69 12.58 3.05
N HIS A 252 -19.70 12.05 4.28
CA HIS A 252 -20.86 12.04 5.15
C HIS A 252 -20.62 12.99 6.30
N LEU A 253 -21.39 14.08 6.30
CA LEU A 253 -21.22 15.18 7.21
C LEU A 253 -22.09 15.00 8.45
N VAL A 254 -21.47 15.08 9.64
CA VAL A 254 -22.17 14.96 10.93
C VAL A 254 -21.69 16.04 11.90
N SER A 255 -22.57 16.42 12.84
CA SER A 255 -22.21 17.25 13.97
C SER A 255 -21.63 16.40 15.12
N PRO A 256 -20.91 16.99 16.06
CA PRO A 256 -20.47 16.28 17.26
C PRO A 256 -21.59 15.67 18.11
N ALA A 257 -22.81 16.24 18.03
CA ALA A 257 -23.99 15.72 18.75
C ALA A 257 -24.48 14.39 18.16
N GLU A 258 -24.37 14.21 16.84
CA GLU A 258 -24.82 13.00 16.13
C GLU A 258 -23.85 11.82 16.25
N LEU A 259 -22.66 12.02 16.83
CA LEU A 259 -21.65 10.97 17.00
C LEU A 259 -22.10 9.80 17.88
N ALA A 260 -23.07 10.05 18.78
CA ALA A 260 -23.65 8.99 19.63
C ALA A 260 -24.49 8.00 18.81
N GLU A 261 -25.06 8.44 17.68
CA GLU A 261 -25.89 7.63 16.79
C GLU A 261 -25.04 6.78 15.83
N ILE A 262 -23.77 7.14 15.64
CA ILE A 262 -22.86 6.37 14.81
C ILE A 262 -22.41 5.13 15.57
N GLY A 263 -22.97 3.98 15.19
CA GLY A 263 -22.67 2.69 15.80
C GLY A 263 -21.30 2.16 15.35
N ASP A 264 -21.25 1.59 14.16
CA ASP A 264 -20.05 0.95 13.57
C ASP A 264 -19.28 1.93 12.70
N LEU A 265 -17.96 2.01 12.95
CA LEU A 265 -17.03 2.83 12.15
C LEU A 265 -16.43 2.05 10.96
N SER A 266 -16.69 0.75 10.84
CA SER A 266 -16.07 -0.10 9.81
C SER A 266 -16.39 0.36 8.36
N ALA A 267 -17.53 1.00 8.17
CA ALA A 267 -17.93 1.57 6.89
C ALA A 267 -17.10 2.80 6.46
N TRP A 268 -16.33 3.41 7.38
CA TRP A 268 -15.64 4.66 7.17
C TRP A 268 -14.12 4.48 7.14
N PRO A 269 -13.49 4.23 5.97
CA PRO A 269 -12.03 4.12 5.87
C PRO A 269 -11.29 5.36 6.35
N VAL A 270 -11.92 6.53 6.25
CA VAL A 270 -11.35 7.81 6.66
C VAL A 270 -12.35 8.58 7.52
N VAL A 271 -11.86 9.10 8.63
CA VAL A 271 -12.59 10.03 9.52
C VAL A 271 -11.86 11.36 9.55
N VAL A 272 -12.59 12.45 9.34
CA VAL A 272 -12.06 13.82 9.38
C VAL A 272 -12.72 14.59 10.53
N LEU A 273 -11.90 15.24 11.36
CA LEU A 273 -12.36 16.12 12.44
C LEU A 273 -12.05 17.58 12.04
N ALA A 274 -13.09 18.31 11.59
CA ALA A 274 -12.96 19.70 11.15
C ALA A 274 -13.41 20.66 12.28
N ASP A 275 -12.46 21.36 12.90
CA ASP A 275 -12.67 22.32 13.99
C ASP A 275 -13.55 21.76 15.14
N VAL A 276 -13.41 20.47 15.44
CA VAL A 276 -14.11 19.80 16.54
C VAL A 276 -13.48 20.20 17.88
N PRO A 277 -14.25 20.74 18.84
CA PRO A 277 -13.70 21.13 20.13
C PRO A 277 -13.14 19.94 20.91
N MET A 278 -13.92 18.91 21.04
CA MET A 278 -13.62 17.65 21.73
C MET A 278 -14.58 16.57 21.23
N LEU A 279 -14.20 15.31 21.41
CA LEU A 279 -15.06 14.16 21.10
C LEU A 279 -15.66 13.59 22.40
N PRO A 280 -16.87 13.02 22.35
CA PRO A 280 -17.35 12.15 23.42
C PRO A 280 -16.37 11.00 23.65
N GLN A 281 -16.04 10.72 24.91
CA GLN A 281 -15.03 9.70 25.25
C GLN A 281 -15.31 8.33 24.62
N PRO A 282 -16.55 7.77 24.66
CA PRO A 282 -16.83 6.47 24.04
C PRO A 282 -16.58 6.45 22.52
N PHE A 283 -16.82 7.57 21.85
CA PHE A 283 -16.53 7.70 20.42
C PHE A 283 -15.03 7.81 20.18
N ALA A 284 -14.30 8.60 20.98
CA ALA A 284 -12.85 8.76 20.87
C ALA A 284 -12.12 7.42 21.04
N GLU A 285 -12.55 6.56 21.98
CA GLU A 285 -11.99 5.23 22.20
C GLU A 285 -12.24 4.30 21.01
N ARG A 286 -13.48 4.27 20.48
CA ARG A 286 -13.81 3.50 19.27
C ARG A 286 -13.03 3.99 18.05
N LEU A 287 -12.88 5.31 17.91
CA LEU A 287 -12.13 5.91 16.80
C LEU A 287 -10.65 5.51 16.85
N VAL A 288 -10.03 5.52 18.04
CA VAL A 288 -8.66 5.05 18.24
C VAL A 288 -8.50 3.58 17.85
N ALA A 289 -9.41 2.71 18.30
CA ALA A 289 -9.41 1.29 17.93
C ALA A 289 -9.53 1.13 16.41
N HIS A 290 -10.44 1.88 15.80
CA HIS A 290 -10.67 1.89 14.37
C HIS A 290 -9.44 2.31 13.54
N VAL A 291 -8.72 3.35 13.99
CA VAL A 291 -7.47 3.78 13.35
C VAL A 291 -6.39 2.71 13.51
N ARG A 292 -6.27 2.10 14.70
CA ARG A 292 -5.30 1.01 14.93
C ARG A 292 -5.54 -0.19 14.01
N ASP A 293 -6.77 -0.44 13.62
CA ASP A 293 -7.16 -1.50 12.68
C ASP A 293 -6.95 -1.12 11.20
N GLY A 294 -6.48 0.10 10.92
CA GLY A 294 -6.08 0.53 9.58
C GLY A 294 -6.89 1.66 8.98
N ALA A 295 -7.82 2.29 9.70
CA ALA A 295 -8.48 3.50 9.23
C ALA A 295 -7.55 4.72 9.29
N GLY A 296 -7.86 5.75 8.50
CA GLY A 296 -7.20 7.03 8.55
C GLY A 296 -7.97 8.05 9.38
N LEU A 297 -7.26 8.84 10.16
CA LEU A 297 -7.81 9.97 10.88
C LEU A 297 -7.14 11.26 10.41
N TRP A 298 -7.93 12.24 10.00
CA TRP A 298 -7.45 13.57 9.67
C TRP A 298 -7.99 14.60 10.65
N VAL A 299 -7.10 15.20 11.45
CA VAL A 299 -7.46 16.25 12.40
C VAL A 299 -7.10 17.60 11.81
N ILE A 300 -8.11 18.46 11.66
CA ILE A 300 -8.03 19.79 11.09
C ILE A 300 -8.49 20.79 12.16
N PRO A 301 -7.56 21.23 13.04
CA PRO A 301 -7.92 22.11 14.14
C PRO A 301 -8.26 23.51 13.63
N GLY A 302 -9.27 24.12 14.23
CA GLY A 302 -9.69 25.47 13.95
C GLY A 302 -9.77 26.33 15.22
N ARG A 303 -10.70 27.27 15.25
CA ARG A 303 -10.85 28.22 16.38
C ARG A 303 -11.44 27.58 17.62
N ARG A 304 -12.23 26.53 17.45
CA ARG A 304 -12.97 25.86 18.53
C ARG A 304 -12.21 24.69 19.15
N SER A 305 -11.21 24.18 18.42
CA SER A 305 -10.42 23.05 18.89
C SER A 305 -9.77 23.35 20.23
N LEU A 306 -9.92 22.46 21.20
CA LEU A 306 -9.39 22.61 22.55
C LEU A 306 -8.03 21.95 22.68
N PRO A 307 -6.92 22.71 22.79
CA PRO A 307 -5.57 22.13 22.85
C PRO A 307 -5.40 21.15 24.00
N ASN A 308 -5.95 21.45 25.17
CA ASN A 308 -5.85 20.57 26.34
C ASN A 308 -6.45 19.19 26.08
N TYR A 309 -7.58 19.12 25.35
CA TYR A 309 -8.18 17.85 24.97
C TYR A 309 -7.27 17.06 24.02
N TYR A 310 -6.87 17.65 22.91
CA TYR A 310 -6.05 16.98 21.89
C TYR A 310 -4.67 16.58 22.44
N ASN A 311 -4.07 17.42 23.28
CA ASN A 311 -2.76 17.17 23.88
C ASN A 311 -2.79 16.09 24.96
N SER A 312 -3.94 15.85 25.60
CA SER A 312 -4.14 14.78 26.59
C SER A 312 -4.70 13.49 25.98
N TRP A 313 -5.03 13.50 24.69
CA TRP A 313 -5.58 12.31 24.01
C TRP A 313 -4.50 11.25 23.84
N THR A 314 -4.56 10.23 24.69
CA THR A 314 -3.57 9.16 24.78
C THR A 314 -4.18 7.79 24.63
N LEU A 315 -3.37 6.83 24.23
CA LEU A 315 -3.67 5.40 24.30
C LEU A 315 -3.67 4.92 25.74
N PRO A 316 -4.27 3.76 26.04
CA PRO A 316 -4.13 3.12 27.36
C PRO A 316 -2.67 2.89 27.79
N THR A 317 -1.75 2.83 26.83
CA THR A 317 -0.29 2.72 27.07
C THR A 317 0.37 4.03 27.45
N GLY A 318 -0.36 5.15 27.55
CA GLY A 318 0.17 6.48 27.77
C GLY A 318 0.77 7.19 26.54
N ARG A 319 0.85 6.51 25.38
CA ARG A 319 1.36 7.13 24.14
C ARG A 319 0.31 8.07 23.55
N ALA A 320 0.75 9.20 23.02
CA ALA A 320 -0.13 10.17 22.39
C ALA A 320 -0.81 9.59 21.12
N VAL A 321 -2.05 10.00 20.87
CA VAL A 321 -2.78 9.70 19.63
C VAL A 321 -2.39 10.71 18.55
N MET A 322 -2.20 11.97 18.93
CA MET A 322 -1.86 13.05 18.01
C MET A 322 -0.39 13.01 17.57
N PRO A 323 -0.06 13.38 16.33
CA PRO A 323 1.33 13.43 15.84
C PRO A 323 2.15 14.60 16.44
N GLY A 324 1.49 15.55 17.08
CA GLY A 324 2.14 16.69 17.72
C GLY A 324 1.20 17.41 18.69
N ARG A 325 1.76 18.27 19.53
CA ARG A 325 1.01 19.06 20.49
C ARG A 325 0.56 20.38 19.86
N LEU A 326 -0.68 20.78 20.08
CA LEU A 326 -1.19 22.09 19.76
C LEU A 326 -0.74 23.06 20.88
N SER A 327 0.10 24.03 20.54
CA SER A 327 0.63 25.01 21.50
C SER A 327 -0.15 26.32 21.41
N LYS A 328 0.32 27.28 20.65
CA LYS A 328 -0.28 28.58 20.50
C LYS A 328 -0.96 28.74 19.15
N ARG A 329 -2.13 29.37 19.13
CA ARG A 329 -2.78 29.76 17.87
C ARG A 329 -2.35 31.19 17.50
N PHE A 330 -1.78 31.33 16.32
CA PHE A 330 -1.48 32.61 15.71
C PHE A 330 -2.65 33.04 14.82
N SER A 331 -2.96 34.33 14.85
CA SER A 331 -3.95 34.93 13.98
C SER A 331 -3.55 36.38 13.71
N ALA A 332 -3.19 36.67 12.46
CA ALA A 332 -2.86 38.01 12.01
C ALA A 332 -3.30 38.16 10.55
N LEU A 333 -4.26 39.05 10.29
CA LEU A 333 -4.79 39.29 8.96
C LEU A 333 -3.73 39.77 7.96
N ASP A 334 -2.71 40.45 8.44
CA ASP A 334 -1.58 40.92 7.63
C ASP A 334 -0.43 39.91 7.53
N ALA A 335 -0.58 38.73 8.12
CA ALA A 335 0.42 37.69 8.06
C ALA A 335 0.66 37.25 6.61
N ARG A 336 1.95 37.20 6.24
CA ARG A 336 2.40 36.73 4.92
C ARG A 336 2.94 35.30 4.97
N VAL A 337 2.48 34.52 5.96
CA VAL A 337 2.92 33.13 6.14
C VAL A 337 2.49 32.31 4.95
N ARG A 338 3.37 31.42 4.47
CA ARG A 338 3.15 30.56 3.31
C ARG A 338 3.58 29.14 3.61
N LEU A 339 3.19 28.24 2.72
CA LEU A 339 3.73 26.89 2.70
C LEU A 339 5.17 26.93 2.20
N ASP A 340 6.10 26.33 2.95
CA ASP A 340 7.46 26.06 2.50
C ASP A 340 7.47 24.78 1.67
N VAL A 341 7.24 24.91 0.37
CA VAL A 341 7.15 23.79 -0.58
C VAL A 341 8.47 23.00 -0.62
N GLY A 342 9.61 23.66 -0.37
CA GLY A 342 10.92 23.00 -0.31
C GLY A 342 11.07 22.06 0.88
N SER A 343 10.22 22.19 1.91
CA SER A 343 10.21 21.30 3.08
C SER A 343 9.35 20.04 2.90
N PHE A 344 8.65 19.90 1.77
CA PHE A 344 7.74 18.78 1.54
C PHE A 344 8.51 17.47 1.38
N SER A 345 8.20 16.52 2.23
CA SER A 345 8.90 15.22 2.30
C SER A 345 7.96 14.02 2.35
N HIS A 346 6.68 14.24 2.06
CA HIS A 346 5.66 13.21 2.20
C HIS A 346 4.89 13.00 0.88
N PRO A 347 4.60 11.75 0.48
CA PRO A 347 3.94 11.45 -0.80
C PRO A 347 2.60 12.16 -1.05
N VAL A 348 1.87 12.54 0.01
CA VAL A 348 0.61 13.32 -0.13
C VAL A 348 0.84 14.73 -0.61
N LEU A 349 2.09 15.22 -0.55
CA LEU A 349 2.47 16.58 -0.92
C LEU A 349 3.20 16.63 -2.27
N ASP A 350 3.50 15.48 -2.90
CA ASP A 350 4.29 15.42 -4.14
C ASP A 350 3.67 16.27 -5.25
N LEU A 351 2.33 16.21 -5.45
CA LEU A 351 1.63 17.04 -6.43
C LEU A 351 1.63 18.54 -6.06
N ALA A 352 1.65 18.85 -4.76
CA ALA A 352 1.70 20.23 -4.29
C ALA A 352 3.12 20.80 -4.31
N ALA A 353 4.13 19.93 -4.37
CA ALA A 353 5.53 20.30 -4.43
C ALA A 353 6.00 20.72 -5.84
N ASP A 354 5.30 20.29 -6.88
CA ASP A 354 5.66 20.58 -8.25
C ASP A 354 5.36 22.05 -8.61
N PRO A 355 6.39 22.89 -8.85
CA PRO A 355 6.19 24.30 -9.13
C PRO A 355 5.57 24.59 -10.51
N GLU A 356 5.60 23.61 -11.44
CA GLU A 356 5.00 23.76 -12.77
C GLU A 356 3.50 23.43 -12.76
N GLU A 357 3.07 22.54 -11.86
CA GLU A 357 1.68 22.07 -11.78
C GLU A 357 0.91 22.64 -10.57
N SER A 358 1.61 23.25 -9.59
CA SER A 358 1.03 23.66 -8.31
C SER A 358 1.27 25.12 -7.97
N ASP A 359 0.21 25.78 -7.47
CA ASP A 359 0.24 27.13 -6.93
C ASP A 359 0.27 27.17 -5.38
N ALA A 360 0.68 26.07 -4.74
CA ALA A 360 0.71 25.90 -3.28
C ALA A 360 1.56 26.98 -2.58
N ALA A 361 2.72 27.31 -3.12
CA ALA A 361 3.62 28.35 -2.60
C ALA A 361 2.99 29.76 -2.60
N ALA A 362 1.98 30.01 -3.43
CA ALA A 362 1.26 31.26 -3.50
C ALA A 362 0.15 31.37 -2.45
N GLY A 363 -0.19 30.28 -1.76
CA GLY A 363 -1.19 30.24 -0.69
C GLY A 363 -0.74 31.08 0.52
N ARG A 364 -1.62 31.95 1.01
CA ARG A 364 -1.38 32.76 2.21
C ARG A 364 -2.13 32.17 3.38
N ILE A 365 -1.46 32.12 4.56
CA ILE A 365 -2.03 31.61 5.80
C ILE A 365 -1.96 32.75 6.82
N TRP A 366 -3.11 33.13 7.35
CA TRP A 366 -3.21 34.19 8.33
C TRP A 366 -3.63 33.71 9.70
N SER A 367 -3.96 32.42 9.84
CA SER A 367 -4.29 31.83 11.12
C SER A 367 -3.89 30.35 11.17
N TYR A 368 -3.10 29.96 12.17
CA TYR A 368 -2.62 28.59 12.31
C TYR A 368 -2.25 28.27 13.77
N TRP A 369 -2.23 26.99 14.09
CA TRP A 369 -1.72 26.46 15.33
C TRP A 369 -0.23 26.15 15.21
N GLN A 370 0.55 26.53 16.20
CA GLN A 370 1.90 26.04 16.36
C GLN A 370 1.83 24.59 16.81
N ILE A 371 2.37 23.68 15.98
CA ILE A 371 2.45 22.25 16.26
C ILE A 371 3.88 21.93 16.71
N GLU A 372 3.98 21.27 17.86
CA GLU A 372 5.24 20.79 18.42
C GLU A 372 5.30 19.27 18.24
N VAL A 373 6.19 18.80 17.36
CA VAL A 373 6.41 17.38 17.05
C VAL A 373 7.70 16.94 17.73
N SER A 374 7.65 15.81 18.45
CA SER A 374 8.85 15.21 19.04
C SER A 374 9.66 14.49 17.98
N GLU A 375 10.93 14.85 17.81
CA GLU A 375 11.85 14.16 16.91
C GLU A 375 12.30 12.79 17.44
N GLU A 376 12.13 12.53 18.74
CA GLU A 376 12.49 11.26 19.38
C GLU A 376 11.43 10.17 19.19
N ASP A 377 10.22 10.53 18.74
CA ASP A 377 9.14 9.56 18.54
C ASP A 377 9.18 8.96 17.13
N PRO A 378 9.60 7.69 16.98
CA PRO A 378 9.78 7.06 15.68
C PRO A 378 8.48 6.85 14.90
N ASP A 379 7.32 6.94 15.56
CA ASP A 379 6.02 6.81 14.92
C ASP A 379 5.50 8.12 14.35
N THR A 380 6.20 9.26 14.60
CA THR A 380 5.81 10.58 14.13
C THR A 380 6.76 11.13 13.08
N ARG A 381 6.22 11.90 12.15
CA ARG A 381 7.02 12.65 11.18
C ARG A 381 6.35 13.96 10.79
N VAL A 382 7.16 14.95 10.48
CA VAL A 382 6.73 16.20 9.85
C VAL A 382 6.68 15.98 8.35
N CYS A 383 5.53 16.20 7.73
CA CYS A 383 5.32 16.01 6.30
C CYS A 383 5.69 17.24 5.49
N GLY A 384 5.48 18.45 6.06
CA GLY A 384 5.80 19.74 5.46
C GLY A 384 5.69 20.86 6.48
N ARG A 385 6.32 22.00 6.20
CA ARG A 385 6.42 23.15 7.09
C ARG A 385 5.85 24.42 6.45
N LEU A 386 5.58 25.40 7.29
CA LEU A 386 5.38 26.77 6.92
C LEU A 386 6.75 27.46 6.77
N ASP A 387 6.81 28.61 6.11
CA ASP A 387 8.02 29.45 6.01
C ASP A 387 8.50 30.00 7.38
N THR A 388 7.66 29.91 8.40
CA THR A 388 8.01 30.11 9.82
C THR A 388 8.66 28.89 10.47
N HIS A 389 8.99 27.83 9.71
CA HIS A 389 9.50 26.53 10.16
C HIS A 389 8.55 25.70 11.02
N THR A 390 7.36 26.20 11.31
CA THR A 390 6.32 25.45 12.02
C THR A 390 5.78 24.32 11.14
N PRO A 391 5.61 23.07 11.63
CA PRO A 391 4.94 22.03 10.89
C PRO A 391 3.53 22.47 10.47
N PHE A 392 3.21 22.37 9.15
CA PHE A 392 1.83 22.57 8.71
C PHE A 392 1.06 21.27 8.60
N LEU A 393 1.76 20.17 8.34
CA LEU A 393 1.24 18.83 8.28
C LEU A 393 2.19 17.88 9.00
N ALA A 394 1.66 17.13 9.95
CA ALA A 394 2.38 16.09 10.68
C ALA A 394 1.59 14.78 10.65
N GLU A 395 2.30 13.67 10.69
CA GLU A 395 1.73 12.33 10.70
C GLU A 395 2.19 11.52 11.91
N ARG A 396 1.29 10.65 12.39
CA ARG A 396 1.59 9.56 13.31
C ARG A 396 1.10 8.24 12.76
N SER A 397 1.96 7.24 12.71
CA SER A 397 1.53 5.85 12.50
C SER A 397 0.88 5.31 13.78
N LEU A 398 -0.31 4.76 13.66
CA LEU A 398 -1.08 4.25 14.79
C LEU A 398 -1.63 2.84 14.47
N GLY A 399 -0.91 1.81 14.90
CA GLY A 399 -1.22 0.43 14.51
C GLY A 399 -1.05 0.22 13.01
N LYS A 400 -2.12 -0.17 12.31
CA LYS A 400 -2.14 -0.32 10.85
C LYS A 400 -2.57 0.96 10.12
N GLY A 401 -3.11 1.94 10.83
CA GLY A 401 -3.59 3.20 10.27
C GLY A 401 -2.68 4.37 10.56
N ALA A 402 -3.17 5.58 10.25
CA ALA A 402 -2.42 6.82 10.41
C ALA A 402 -3.31 7.96 10.90
N VAL A 403 -2.71 8.87 11.64
CA VAL A 403 -3.30 10.14 12.07
C VAL A 403 -2.54 11.27 11.39
N LEU A 404 -3.23 12.11 10.64
CA LEU A 404 -2.70 13.35 10.08
C LEU A 404 -3.25 14.54 10.86
N LEU A 405 -2.39 15.52 11.12
CA LEU A 405 -2.71 16.78 11.79
C LEU A 405 -2.26 17.94 10.90
N THR A 406 -3.19 18.81 10.51
CA THR A 406 -2.88 20.08 9.85
C THR A 406 -2.78 21.22 10.88
N ALA A 407 -1.99 22.25 10.58
CA ALA A 407 -1.80 23.39 11.49
C ALA A 407 -2.95 24.39 11.44
N PHE A 408 -3.81 24.37 10.43
CA PHE A 408 -4.89 25.33 10.24
C PHE A 408 -6.11 24.69 9.64
N SER A 409 -7.25 25.34 9.79
CA SER A 409 -8.49 24.89 9.16
C SER A 409 -8.40 25.06 7.63
N LEU A 410 -9.00 24.13 6.91
CA LEU A 410 -9.12 24.20 5.44
C LEU A 410 -10.28 25.13 5.02
N ASP A 411 -10.40 26.26 5.70
CA ASP A 411 -11.45 27.27 5.52
C ASP A 411 -10.82 28.58 5.05
N ALA A 412 -11.57 29.33 4.22
CA ALA A 412 -11.13 30.62 3.73
C ALA A 412 -10.95 31.68 4.82
N ARG A 413 -11.39 31.42 6.05
CA ARG A 413 -11.17 32.29 7.21
C ARG A 413 -9.75 32.21 7.77
N ASP A 414 -9.03 31.11 7.54
CA ASP A 414 -7.70 30.90 8.06
C ASP A 414 -6.62 30.94 6.97
N SER A 415 -6.97 30.71 5.70
CA SER A 415 -6.02 30.74 4.58
C SER A 415 -6.68 30.99 3.23
N SER A 416 -5.89 31.38 2.23
CA SER A 416 -6.33 31.42 0.82
C SER A 416 -6.19 30.06 0.11
N LEU A 417 -5.77 29.01 0.82
CA LEU A 417 -5.53 27.69 0.24
C LEU A 417 -6.77 27.12 -0.48
N PRO A 418 -8.01 27.24 0.06
CA PRO A 418 -9.21 26.75 -0.63
C PRO A 418 -9.48 27.38 -2.01
N GLN A 419 -8.83 28.52 -2.30
CA GLN A 419 -8.96 29.23 -3.57
C GLN A 419 -7.83 28.89 -4.56
N ARG A 420 -6.92 27.96 -4.19
CA ARG A 420 -5.79 27.56 -5.01
C ARG A 420 -6.09 26.31 -5.82
N ASN A 421 -5.49 26.20 -7.00
CA ASN A 421 -5.66 25.04 -7.87
C ASN A 421 -5.14 23.75 -7.22
N CYS A 422 -4.10 23.84 -6.37
CA CYS A 422 -3.54 22.72 -5.62
C CYS A 422 -4.50 22.18 -4.53
N PHE A 423 -5.53 22.91 -4.13
CA PHE A 423 -6.37 22.53 -2.98
C PHE A 423 -7.11 21.21 -3.19
N VAL A 424 -7.82 21.08 -4.31
CA VAL A 424 -8.60 19.88 -4.63
C VAL A 424 -7.67 18.64 -4.74
N PRO A 425 -6.57 18.67 -5.52
CA PRO A 425 -5.62 17.56 -5.54
C PRO A 425 -5.07 17.21 -4.16
N LEU A 426 -4.68 18.20 -3.36
CA LEU A 426 -4.12 17.98 -2.02
C LEU A 426 -5.11 17.27 -1.09
N VAL A 427 -6.36 17.73 -1.06
CA VAL A 427 -7.42 17.14 -0.23
C VAL A 427 -7.67 15.67 -0.64
N HIS A 428 -7.71 15.40 -1.94
CA HIS A 428 -7.88 14.05 -2.46
C HIS A 428 -6.69 13.14 -2.14
N GLU A 429 -5.45 13.59 -2.33
CA GLU A 429 -4.26 12.78 -2.05
C GLU A 429 -4.15 12.44 -0.56
N ILE A 430 -4.45 13.37 0.33
CA ILE A 430 -4.53 13.12 1.78
C ILE A 430 -5.60 12.06 2.07
N THR A 431 -6.79 12.21 1.49
CA THR A 431 -7.90 11.28 1.70
C THR A 431 -7.57 9.87 1.19
N TYR A 432 -6.99 9.76 -0.01
CA TYR A 432 -6.57 8.48 -0.58
C TYR A 432 -5.44 7.83 0.20
N TYR A 433 -4.50 8.62 0.69
CA TYR A 433 -3.43 8.12 1.54
C TYR A 433 -3.98 7.49 2.81
N LEU A 434 -4.89 8.18 3.48
CA LEU A 434 -5.52 7.72 4.72
C LEU A 434 -6.43 6.49 4.52
N ALA A 435 -7.03 6.33 3.34
CA ALA A 435 -7.86 5.18 3.01
C ALA A 435 -7.05 3.92 2.66
N ALA A 436 -5.80 4.07 2.21
CA ALA A 436 -4.98 3.00 1.66
C ALA A 436 -4.69 1.83 2.62
N PRO A 437 -4.44 2.03 3.92
CA PRO A 437 -4.14 0.93 4.85
C PRO A 437 -5.28 -0.08 5.03
N ARG A 438 -6.53 0.33 4.86
CA ARG A 438 -7.69 -0.58 4.92
C ARG A 438 -7.87 -1.45 3.69
N MET A 439 -7.14 -1.16 2.62
CA MET A 439 -7.18 -2.01 1.43
C MET A 439 -6.27 -3.22 1.65
N PRO A 440 -6.79 -4.45 1.59
CA PRO A 440 -5.95 -5.64 1.72
C PRO A 440 -4.87 -5.62 0.65
N ALA A 441 -3.65 -6.00 1.04
CA ALA A 441 -2.55 -6.15 0.10
C ALA A 441 -2.90 -7.24 -0.92
N SER A 442 -3.29 -6.83 -2.12
CA SER A 442 -3.69 -7.75 -3.19
C SER A 442 -2.50 -8.34 -3.94
N ASN A 443 -1.29 -7.81 -3.72
CA ASN A 443 -0.08 -8.21 -4.41
C ASN A 443 1.02 -8.45 -3.39
N VAL A 444 1.35 -9.72 -3.19
CA VAL A 444 2.35 -10.15 -2.22
C VAL A 444 3.46 -10.94 -2.92
N PRO A 445 4.71 -10.85 -2.46
CA PRO A 445 5.79 -11.68 -3.01
C PRO A 445 5.49 -13.17 -2.85
N ALA A 446 5.91 -13.98 -3.81
CA ALA A 446 5.82 -15.43 -3.71
C ALA A 446 6.50 -15.95 -2.43
N GLY A 447 5.86 -16.91 -1.76
CA GLY A 447 6.32 -17.46 -0.47
C GLY A 447 5.93 -16.62 0.76
N THR A 448 5.18 -15.54 0.60
CA THR A 448 4.63 -14.77 1.72
C THR A 448 3.35 -15.42 2.21
N GLU A 449 3.21 -15.57 3.53
CA GLU A 449 1.94 -15.96 4.13
C GLU A 449 0.89 -14.86 3.93
N VAL A 450 -0.29 -15.24 3.42
CA VAL A 450 -1.38 -14.30 3.17
C VAL A 450 -2.51 -14.60 4.12
N VAL A 451 -2.84 -13.64 4.97
CA VAL A 451 -4.01 -13.68 5.86
C VAL A 451 -5.06 -12.71 5.33
N LEU A 452 -6.20 -13.23 4.91
CA LEU A 452 -7.31 -12.43 4.40
C LEU A 452 -8.47 -12.46 5.41
N PRO A 453 -9.02 -11.30 5.79
CA PRO A 453 -10.23 -11.27 6.60
C PRO A 453 -11.42 -11.83 5.78
N LEU A 454 -12.13 -12.81 6.32
CA LEU A 454 -13.24 -13.49 5.63
C LEU A 454 -14.36 -12.53 5.21
N GLY A 455 -14.64 -11.49 5.99
CA GLY A 455 -15.60 -10.45 5.63
C GLY A 455 -15.27 -9.67 4.35
N ALA A 456 -14.01 -9.74 3.87
CA ALA A 456 -13.60 -9.13 2.61
C ALA A 456 -13.79 -10.09 1.40
N VAL A 457 -14.04 -11.38 1.66
CA VAL A 457 -14.06 -12.45 0.62
C VAL A 457 -15.45 -13.01 0.38
N ALA A 458 -16.33 -12.98 1.38
CA ALA A 458 -17.66 -13.56 1.28
C ALA A 458 -18.76 -12.55 1.65
N ALA A 459 -19.92 -12.67 0.98
CA ALA A 459 -21.14 -12.06 1.51
C ALA A 459 -21.40 -12.61 2.93
N ALA A 460 -21.97 -11.82 3.81
CA ALA A 460 -22.11 -12.10 5.24
C ALA A 460 -22.72 -13.48 5.59
N ASP A 461 -23.46 -14.08 4.65
CA ASP A 461 -24.16 -15.37 4.83
C ASP A 461 -23.30 -16.59 4.41
N ALA A 462 -22.07 -16.41 3.92
CA ALA A 462 -21.25 -17.46 3.33
C ALA A 462 -19.89 -17.67 4.04
N VAL A 463 -19.74 -17.22 5.29
CA VAL A 463 -18.50 -17.45 6.06
C VAL A 463 -18.42 -18.91 6.47
N PRO A 464 -17.46 -19.71 5.96
CA PRO A 464 -17.34 -21.11 6.33
C PRO A 464 -16.87 -21.23 7.80
N PRO A 465 -17.33 -22.26 8.52
CA PRO A 465 -16.89 -22.49 9.90
C PRO A 465 -15.39 -22.78 9.97
N ALA A 466 -14.82 -22.52 11.16
CA ALA A 466 -13.41 -22.76 11.43
C ALA A 466 -13.00 -24.20 11.09
N GLY A 467 -11.84 -24.35 10.46
CA GLY A 467 -11.29 -25.66 10.05
C GLY A 467 -11.72 -26.13 8.65
N GLN A 468 -12.61 -25.41 7.96
CA GLN A 468 -12.89 -25.70 6.55
C GLN A 468 -11.78 -25.17 5.63
N SER A 469 -11.49 -25.93 4.57
CA SER A 469 -10.56 -25.53 3.54
C SER A 469 -11.27 -24.70 2.48
N LEU A 470 -10.73 -23.52 2.17
CA LEU A 470 -11.15 -22.72 1.02
C LEU A 470 -10.36 -23.14 -0.21
N LEU A 471 -11.02 -23.21 -1.34
CA LEU A 471 -10.37 -23.43 -2.63
C LEU A 471 -9.86 -22.09 -3.14
N VAL A 472 -8.54 -21.97 -3.33
CA VAL A 472 -7.92 -20.79 -3.94
C VAL A 472 -7.66 -21.09 -5.40
N GLN A 473 -8.33 -20.38 -6.30
CA GLN A 473 -8.11 -20.50 -7.74
C GLN A 473 -6.87 -19.69 -8.12
N THR A 474 -5.91 -20.32 -8.79
CA THR A 474 -4.76 -19.64 -9.34
C THR A 474 -5.08 -19.06 -10.73
N PRO A 475 -4.39 -18.00 -11.19
CA PRO A 475 -4.57 -17.44 -12.54
C PRO A 475 -4.34 -18.46 -13.67
N ALA A 476 -3.49 -19.46 -13.43
CA ALA A 476 -3.19 -20.53 -14.38
C ALA A 476 -4.29 -21.61 -14.47
N GLY A 477 -5.30 -21.54 -13.63
CA GLY A 477 -6.47 -22.46 -13.69
C GLY A 477 -6.26 -23.88 -13.13
N ASP A 478 -5.02 -24.33 -12.98
CA ASP A 478 -4.72 -25.76 -12.77
C ASP A 478 -4.27 -26.15 -11.36
N ALA A 479 -3.99 -25.21 -10.48
CA ALA A 479 -3.53 -25.52 -9.14
C ALA A 479 -4.56 -25.14 -8.08
N ASN A 480 -5.20 -26.15 -7.50
CA ASN A 480 -6.07 -26.01 -6.35
C ASN A 480 -5.21 -25.82 -5.07
N ALA A 481 -4.77 -24.59 -4.81
CA ALA A 481 -4.21 -24.26 -3.51
C ALA A 481 -5.33 -24.28 -2.46
N ARG A 482 -5.10 -24.94 -1.33
CA ARG A 482 -6.04 -24.94 -0.21
C ARG A 482 -5.62 -23.91 0.82
N ALA A 483 -6.53 -23.02 1.18
CA ALA A 483 -6.39 -22.13 2.32
C ALA A 483 -7.17 -22.70 3.50
N THR A 484 -6.63 -22.57 4.70
CA THR A 484 -7.31 -23.02 5.94
C THR A 484 -7.93 -21.82 6.63
N VAL A 485 -9.17 -21.93 7.05
CA VAL A 485 -9.85 -20.90 7.87
C VAL A 485 -9.30 -20.98 9.28
N VAL A 486 -8.69 -19.90 9.74
CA VAL A 486 -8.19 -19.75 11.12
C VAL A 486 -9.08 -18.73 11.83
N THR A 487 -9.61 -19.10 12.98
CA THR A 487 -10.26 -18.15 13.90
C THR A 487 -9.20 -17.49 14.76
N GLY A 488 -9.07 -16.16 14.64
CA GLY A 488 -8.20 -15.34 15.47
C GLY A 488 -8.86 -14.96 16.80
#